data_48bf4b4767f59dcf5cc310a8336001cf
#
_entry.id   48bf4b4767f59dcf5cc310a8336001cf
#
_cell.length_a   1.000
_cell.length_b   1.000
_cell.length_c   1.000
_cell.angle_alpha   90.00
_cell.angle_beta   90.00
_cell.angle_gamma   90.00
#
_symmetry.space_group_name_H-M   'P 1'
#
loop_
_entity.id
_entity.type
_entity.pdbx_description
1 polymer ?
#
loop_
_entity_poly.entity_id
_entity_poly.type
_entity_poly.pdbx_seq_one_letter_code
_entity_poly.pdbx_strand_id
1 'polypeptide(L)'
;MRIFSPNFEREGPGVKKNEPSKEGISLFFQLFIMRFWDILKLNIIFILYCIPIVTIGPAFSALTSITMSMVQKNHIYILSDFQKAFKENWKQSVICSFVICLIFTLLSISLVFYFRLSQEKPLFYAIFFLCLFITILFGLSWLYINPLITTVSLSLKDIFKNSLLLSIVCLKNTLFGALVYGVILGLNIFFFPLTFPLFLIFTFSILSFIASFTTWPGIKKFIIKWLKINTSLSL
;
A
#
# COMPACT_ATOMS: atom_id res chain seq x y z
N MET A 1 53.00 6.57 -23.81
CA MET A 1 51.72 7.24 -24.09
C MET A 1 50.58 6.33 -23.66
N ARG A 2 49.96 6.57 -22.49
CA ARG A 2 48.76 5.85 -22.00
C ARG A 2 47.53 6.71 -22.23
N ILE A 3 47.00 6.72 -23.46
CA ILE A 3 45.88 7.62 -23.84
C ILE A 3 44.51 6.96 -23.58
N PHE A 4 44.44 5.65 -23.30
CA PHE A 4 43.20 4.90 -23.17
C PHE A 4 43.11 3.97 -21.95
N SER A 5 43.78 4.26 -20.85
CA SER A 5 43.47 3.54 -19.61
C SER A 5 42.48 4.36 -18.78
N PRO A 6 41.21 3.92 -18.66
CA PRO A 6 40.26 4.56 -17.77
C PRO A 6 40.82 4.49 -16.34
N ASN A 7 40.99 5.63 -15.72
CA ASN A 7 41.51 5.72 -14.36
C ASN A 7 40.35 5.39 -13.39
N PHE A 8 40.19 4.12 -13.04
CA PHE A 8 39.16 3.66 -12.10
C PHE A 8 39.40 4.08 -10.66
N GLU A 9 40.57 4.65 -10.35
CA GLU A 9 40.91 5.17 -9.01
C GLU A 9 40.56 6.65 -8.82
N ARG A 10 40.02 7.34 -9.83
CA ARG A 10 39.53 8.68 -9.67
C ARG A 10 38.27 8.61 -8.79
N GLU A 11 38.39 9.13 -7.57
CA GLU A 11 37.20 9.42 -6.75
C GLU A 11 36.26 10.31 -7.57
N GLY A 12 35.11 9.76 -7.95
CA GLY A 12 34.07 10.54 -8.59
C GLY A 12 33.66 11.67 -7.66
N PRO A 13 32.99 12.75 -8.14
CA PRO A 13 32.44 13.77 -7.28
C PRO A 13 31.46 13.09 -6.32
N GLY A 14 31.97 12.69 -5.15
CA GLY A 14 31.19 11.99 -4.13
C GLY A 14 29.93 12.79 -3.81
N VAL A 15 28.84 12.12 -3.55
CA VAL A 15 27.60 12.71 -3.06
C VAL A 15 27.98 13.59 -1.86
N LYS A 16 27.70 14.90 -1.94
CA LYS A 16 27.97 15.84 -0.84
C LYS A 16 27.36 15.27 0.44
N LYS A 17 28.20 14.90 1.40
CA LYS A 17 27.82 14.30 2.70
C LYS A 17 26.83 15.16 3.51
N ASN A 18 26.57 16.40 3.10
CA ASN A 18 25.78 17.40 3.80
C ASN A 18 24.46 17.74 3.08
N GLU A 19 23.99 16.97 2.10
CA GLU A 19 22.62 17.20 1.63
C GLU A 19 21.66 16.66 2.71
N PRO A 20 20.79 17.52 3.30
CA PRO A 20 19.80 17.06 4.26
C PRO A 20 18.94 15.99 3.59
N SER A 21 18.73 14.87 4.28
CA SER A 21 17.87 13.80 3.76
C SER A 21 16.51 14.40 3.42
N LYS A 22 16.14 14.36 2.14
CA LYS A 22 14.82 14.84 1.72
C LYS A 22 13.76 14.08 2.50
N GLU A 23 12.78 14.81 3.04
CA GLU A 23 11.68 14.25 3.83
C GLU A 23 10.32 14.63 3.21
N GLY A 24 9.27 13.89 3.57
CA GLY A 24 7.92 14.19 3.15
C GLY A 24 7.71 14.10 1.63
N ILE A 25 7.00 15.08 1.06
CA ILE A 25 6.59 15.10 -0.36
C ILE A 25 7.79 15.13 -1.31
N SER A 26 8.87 15.83 -0.95
CA SER A 26 10.10 15.91 -1.75
C SER A 26 10.76 14.52 -1.91
N LEU A 27 10.77 13.73 -0.83
CA LEU A 27 11.25 12.34 -0.88
C LEU A 27 10.34 11.46 -1.76
N PHE A 28 9.03 11.66 -1.70
CA PHE A 28 8.08 10.93 -2.55
C PHE A 28 8.40 11.13 -4.04
N PHE A 29 8.48 12.38 -4.49
CA PHE A 29 8.79 12.67 -5.89
C PHE A 29 10.16 12.16 -6.32
N GLN A 30 11.16 12.27 -5.46
CA GLN A 30 12.49 11.72 -5.75
C GLN A 30 12.44 10.21 -5.98
N LEU A 31 11.82 9.46 -5.05
CA LEU A 31 11.70 7.99 -5.17
C LEU A 31 10.85 7.60 -6.37
N PHE A 32 9.76 8.34 -6.62
CA PHE A 32 8.89 8.11 -7.76
C PHE A 32 9.62 8.24 -9.09
N ILE A 33 10.37 9.32 -9.30
CA ILE A 33 11.15 9.55 -10.53
C ILE A 33 12.25 8.49 -10.67
N MET A 34 12.97 8.18 -9.59
CA MET A 34 14.03 7.18 -9.62
C MET A 34 13.51 5.76 -9.96
N ARG A 35 12.30 5.43 -9.53
CA ARG A 35 11.71 4.08 -9.67
C ARG A 35 10.59 4.02 -10.72
N PHE A 36 10.44 5.06 -11.53
CA PHE A 36 9.35 5.17 -12.49
C PHE A 36 9.24 3.94 -13.41
N TRP A 37 10.33 3.54 -14.05
CA TRP A 37 10.37 2.37 -14.93
C TRP A 37 10.10 1.05 -14.19
N ASP A 38 10.53 0.97 -12.93
CA ASP A 38 10.27 -0.19 -12.08
C ASP A 38 8.79 -0.31 -11.74
N ILE A 39 8.12 0.83 -11.47
CA ILE A 39 6.68 0.92 -11.19
C ILE A 39 5.86 0.45 -12.42
N LEU A 40 6.25 0.86 -13.63
CA LEU A 40 5.58 0.41 -14.85
C LEU A 40 5.70 -1.11 -15.06
N LYS A 41 6.93 -1.64 -14.98
CA LYS A 41 7.17 -3.08 -15.08
C LYS A 41 6.39 -3.87 -14.03
N LEU A 42 6.37 -3.36 -12.80
CA LEU A 42 5.67 -3.97 -11.68
C LEU A 42 4.15 -4.05 -11.92
N ASN A 43 3.56 -3.02 -12.53
CA ASN A 43 2.13 -3.03 -12.85
C ASN A 43 1.77 -4.12 -13.87
N ILE A 44 2.60 -4.28 -14.91
CA ILE A 44 2.39 -5.31 -15.93
C ILE A 44 2.48 -6.70 -15.30
N ILE A 45 3.49 -6.96 -14.47
CA ILE A 45 3.64 -8.23 -13.75
C ILE A 45 2.41 -8.47 -12.87
N PHE A 46 1.99 -7.47 -12.10
CA PHE A 46 0.81 -7.57 -11.24
C PHE A 46 -0.43 -8.02 -12.03
N ILE A 47 -0.73 -7.38 -13.16
CA ILE A 47 -1.90 -7.71 -13.99
C ILE A 47 -1.82 -9.15 -14.52
N LEU A 48 -0.64 -9.60 -14.98
CA LEU A 48 -0.45 -10.98 -15.43
C LEU A 48 -0.76 -11.98 -14.31
N TYR A 49 -0.38 -11.66 -13.06
CA TYR A 49 -0.70 -12.50 -11.91
C TYR A 49 -2.14 -12.37 -11.41
N CYS A 50 -2.88 -11.36 -11.84
CA CYS A 50 -4.31 -11.18 -11.52
C CYS A 50 -5.26 -11.92 -12.47
N ILE A 51 -4.77 -12.55 -13.56
CA ILE A 51 -5.61 -13.27 -14.52
C ILE A 51 -6.50 -14.32 -13.82
N PRO A 52 -6.00 -15.18 -12.93
CA PRO A 52 -6.87 -15.99 -12.08
C PRO A 52 -7.43 -15.13 -10.95
N ILE A 53 -8.76 -15.09 -10.78
CA ILE A 53 -9.42 -14.24 -9.75
C ILE A 53 -8.92 -14.55 -8.33
N VAL A 54 -8.64 -15.81 -8.03
CA VAL A 54 -8.16 -16.24 -6.70
C VAL A 54 -6.78 -15.67 -6.35
N THR A 55 -5.98 -15.33 -7.36
CA THR A 55 -4.62 -14.81 -7.18
C THR A 55 -4.55 -13.31 -6.93
N ILE A 56 -5.67 -12.57 -7.04
CA ILE A 56 -5.71 -11.12 -6.84
C ILE A 56 -5.14 -10.73 -5.47
N GLY A 57 -5.54 -11.43 -4.40
CA GLY A 57 -5.06 -11.15 -3.05
C GLY A 57 -3.54 -11.31 -2.90
N PRO A 58 -2.97 -12.47 -3.21
CA PRO A 58 -1.52 -12.67 -3.21
C PRO A 58 -0.76 -11.73 -4.16
N ALA A 59 -1.34 -11.41 -5.33
CA ALA A 59 -0.73 -10.45 -6.26
C ALA A 59 -0.66 -9.04 -5.65
N PHE A 60 -1.71 -8.58 -4.96
CA PHE A 60 -1.70 -7.30 -4.23
C PHE A 60 -0.69 -7.28 -3.09
N SER A 61 -0.55 -8.38 -2.36
CA SER A 61 0.48 -8.52 -1.33
C SER A 61 1.89 -8.45 -1.93
N ALA A 62 2.15 -9.19 -3.02
CA ALA A 62 3.43 -9.13 -3.71
C ALA A 62 3.74 -7.73 -4.26
N LEU A 63 2.75 -7.08 -4.89
CA LEU A 63 2.83 -5.69 -5.35
C LEU A 63 3.25 -4.74 -4.21
N THR A 64 2.59 -4.88 -3.05
CA THR A 64 2.88 -4.06 -1.87
C THR A 64 4.25 -4.36 -1.28
N SER A 65 4.71 -5.61 -1.29
CA SER A 65 6.05 -5.99 -0.84
C SER A 65 7.14 -5.26 -1.64
N ILE A 66 7.00 -5.22 -2.97
CA ILE A 66 7.96 -4.53 -3.84
C ILE A 66 7.90 -3.02 -3.63
N THR A 67 6.69 -2.42 -3.58
CA THR A 67 6.56 -0.97 -3.36
C THR A 67 7.05 -0.55 -1.97
N MET A 68 6.88 -1.39 -0.93
CA MET A 68 7.49 -1.19 0.38
C MET A 68 9.02 -1.21 0.32
N SER A 69 9.60 -2.16 -0.41
CA SER A 69 11.06 -2.24 -0.60
C SER A 69 11.59 -1.01 -1.35
N MET A 70 10.82 -0.47 -2.33
CA MET A 70 11.15 0.80 -3.00
C MET A 70 11.18 1.98 -2.02
N VAL A 71 10.17 2.09 -1.15
CA VAL A 71 10.09 3.17 -0.14
C VAL A 71 11.22 3.05 0.89
N GLN A 72 11.63 1.83 1.22
CA GLN A 72 12.76 1.56 2.13
C GLN A 72 14.13 1.76 1.47
N LYS A 73 14.17 2.08 0.17
CA LYS A 73 15.40 2.24 -0.64
C LYS A 73 16.23 0.96 -0.75
N ASN A 74 15.60 -0.20 -0.66
CA ASN A 74 16.28 -1.49 -0.82
C ASN A 74 16.60 -1.77 -2.29
N HIS A 75 17.58 -2.66 -2.52
CA HIS A 75 17.80 -3.25 -3.83
C HIS A 75 16.65 -4.19 -4.18
N ILE A 76 16.19 -4.16 -5.43
CA ILE A 76 14.98 -4.87 -5.86
C ILE A 76 15.25 -5.55 -7.20
N TYR A 77 14.96 -6.86 -7.26
CA TYR A 77 14.85 -7.63 -8.48
C TYR A 77 13.36 -7.91 -8.74
N ILE A 78 12.70 -7.03 -9.52
CA ILE A 78 11.23 -6.93 -9.62
C ILE A 78 10.55 -8.29 -9.78
N LEU A 79 10.96 -9.10 -10.77
CA LEU A 79 10.31 -10.37 -11.06
C LEU A 79 10.60 -11.44 -9.99
N SER A 80 11.86 -11.57 -9.58
CA SER A 80 12.29 -12.56 -8.58
C SER A 80 11.65 -12.29 -7.22
N ASP A 81 11.74 -11.02 -6.77
CA ASP A 81 11.21 -10.63 -5.45
C ASP A 81 9.68 -10.66 -5.44
N PHE A 82 9.03 -10.32 -6.57
CA PHE A 82 7.57 -10.44 -6.71
C PHE A 82 7.13 -11.89 -6.58
N GLN A 83 7.77 -12.82 -7.29
CA GLN A 83 7.43 -14.24 -7.20
C GLN A 83 7.66 -14.81 -5.81
N LYS A 84 8.74 -14.40 -5.17
CA LYS A 84 9.05 -14.78 -3.80
C LYS A 84 7.97 -14.30 -2.83
N ALA A 85 7.65 -13.00 -2.83
CA ALA A 85 6.63 -12.41 -1.98
C ALA A 85 5.23 -13.01 -2.24
N PHE A 86 4.92 -13.29 -3.52
CA PHE A 86 3.66 -13.93 -3.92
C PHE A 86 3.52 -15.32 -3.29
N LYS A 87 4.56 -16.14 -3.33
CA LYS A 87 4.55 -17.50 -2.76
C LYS A 87 4.53 -17.48 -1.22
N GLU A 88 5.34 -16.64 -0.60
CA GLU A 88 5.46 -16.55 0.86
C GLU A 88 4.15 -16.09 1.51
N ASN A 89 3.46 -15.13 0.92
CA ASN A 89 2.25 -14.53 1.49
C ASN A 89 0.94 -15.15 0.97
N TRP A 90 1.01 -16.19 0.13
CA TRP A 90 -0.15 -16.75 -0.57
C TRP A 90 -1.34 -17.03 0.36
N LYS A 91 -1.16 -17.90 1.34
CA LYS A 91 -2.26 -18.35 2.22
C LYS A 91 -2.86 -17.18 3.01
N GLN A 92 -2.00 -16.36 3.59
CA GLN A 92 -2.42 -15.24 4.42
C GLN A 92 -3.17 -14.18 3.59
N SER A 93 -2.68 -13.87 2.41
CA SER A 93 -3.28 -12.87 1.52
C SER A 93 -4.60 -13.31 0.93
N VAL A 94 -4.76 -14.60 0.56
CA VAL A 94 -6.05 -15.13 0.09
C VAL A 94 -7.11 -15.00 1.18
N ILE A 95 -6.80 -15.44 2.41
CA ILE A 95 -7.75 -15.37 3.53
C ILE A 95 -8.08 -13.91 3.85
N CYS A 96 -7.07 -13.04 3.96
CA CYS A 96 -7.29 -11.61 4.18
C CYS A 96 -8.20 -10.99 3.12
N SER A 97 -7.92 -11.25 1.84
CA SER A 97 -8.71 -10.68 0.73
C SER A 97 -10.14 -11.17 0.75
N PHE A 98 -10.38 -12.44 1.07
CA PHE A 98 -11.72 -12.99 1.21
C PHE A 98 -12.49 -12.33 2.36
N VAL A 99 -11.87 -12.22 3.54
CA VAL A 99 -12.47 -11.57 4.71
C VAL A 99 -12.79 -10.10 4.43
N ILE A 100 -11.86 -9.39 3.78
CA ILE A 100 -12.06 -7.99 3.41
C ILE A 100 -13.23 -7.84 2.43
N CYS A 101 -13.28 -8.67 1.38
CA CYS A 101 -14.36 -8.67 0.40
C CYS A 101 -15.72 -8.90 1.10
N LEU A 102 -15.80 -9.87 2.00
CA LEU A 102 -17.01 -10.16 2.78
C LEU A 102 -17.44 -8.95 3.62
N ILE A 103 -16.50 -8.33 4.36
CA ILE A 103 -16.81 -7.17 5.20
C ILE A 103 -17.29 -5.99 4.36
N PHE A 104 -16.59 -5.65 3.26
CA PHE A 104 -17.03 -4.56 2.38
C PHE A 104 -18.39 -4.83 1.74
N THR A 105 -18.68 -6.06 1.35
CA THR A 105 -20.01 -6.44 0.81
C THR A 105 -21.10 -6.24 1.86
N LEU A 106 -20.89 -6.73 3.08
CA LEU A 106 -21.86 -6.56 4.17
C LEU A 106 -22.07 -5.07 4.52
N LEU A 107 -21.00 -4.28 4.61
CA LEU A 107 -21.10 -2.84 4.87
C LEU A 107 -21.83 -2.11 3.75
N SER A 108 -21.56 -2.46 2.48
CA SER A 108 -22.25 -1.86 1.32
C SER A 108 -23.74 -2.17 1.32
N ILE A 109 -24.12 -3.41 1.60
CA ILE A 109 -25.53 -3.81 1.73
C ILE A 109 -26.20 -3.04 2.87
N SER A 110 -25.53 -2.96 4.02
CA SER A 110 -26.05 -2.22 5.18
C SER A 110 -26.27 -0.74 4.88
N LEU A 111 -25.33 -0.09 4.20
CA LEU A 111 -25.44 1.32 3.79
C LEU A 111 -26.66 1.56 2.89
N VAL A 112 -26.84 0.73 1.85
CA VAL A 112 -27.96 0.84 0.91
C VAL A 112 -29.27 0.58 1.64
N PHE A 113 -29.34 -0.45 2.49
CA PHE A 113 -30.53 -0.83 3.23
C PHE A 113 -30.98 0.28 4.19
N TYR A 114 -30.08 0.77 5.06
CA TYR A 114 -30.43 1.81 6.01
C TYR A 114 -30.67 3.18 5.36
N PHE A 115 -30.02 3.48 4.24
CA PHE A 115 -30.30 4.67 3.46
C PHE A 115 -31.74 4.65 2.92
N ARG A 116 -32.21 3.53 2.36
CA ARG A 116 -33.59 3.40 1.88
C ARG A 116 -34.60 3.50 3.03
N LEU A 117 -34.32 2.81 4.12
CA LEU A 117 -35.21 2.79 5.30
C LEU A 117 -35.32 4.17 5.98
N SER A 118 -34.25 4.97 5.93
CA SER A 118 -34.23 6.32 6.49
C SER A 118 -35.11 7.30 5.71
N GLN A 119 -35.41 7.04 4.42
CA GLN A 119 -36.35 7.85 3.64
C GLN A 119 -37.79 7.71 4.14
N GLU A 120 -38.15 6.55 4.70
CA GLU A 120 -39.49 6.31 5.26
C GLU A 120 -39.55 6.71 6.72
N LYS A 121 -38.50 6.47 7.50
CA LYS A 121 -38.45 6.69 8.95
C LYS A 121 -37.18 7.42 9.35
N PRO A 122 -37.22 8.72 9.66
CA PRO A 122 -36.01 9.53 9.93
C PRO A 122 -35.11 9.01 11.06
N LEU A 123 -35.64 8.21 12.00
CA LEU A 123 -34.83 7.60 13.07
C LEU A 123 -33.69 6.74 12.54
N PHE A 124 -33.87 6.10 11.38
CA PHE A 124 -32.84 5.23 10.77
C PHE A 124 -31.65 5.99 10.19
N TYR A 125 -31.70 7.33 10.04
CA TYR A 125 -30.51 8.13 9.70
C TYR A 125 -29.39 7.95 10.72
N ALA A 126 -29.70 7.79 12.00
CA ALA A 126 -28.67 7.56 13.03
C ALA A 126 -27.90 6.27 12.76
N ILE A 127 -28.58 5.18 12.38
CA ILE A 127 -27.96 3.90 12.07
C ILE A 127 -27.18 4.00 10.74
N PHE A 128 -27.73 4.69 9.75
CA PHE A 128 -27.04 4.94 8.48
C PHE A 128 -25.70 5.66 8.70
N PHE A 129 -25.68 6.75 9.48
CA PHE A 129 -24.44 7.48 9.78
C PHE A 129 -23.43 6.64 10.58
N LEU A 130 -23.92 5.78 11.49
CA LEU A 130 -23.05 4.85 12.20
C LEU A 130 -22.40 3.83 11.22
N CYS A 131 -23.17 3.23 10.32
CA CYS A 131 -22.66 2.34 9.29
C CYS A 131 -21.67 3.06 8.36
N LEU A 132 -21.97 4.30 7.99
CA LEU A 132 -21.08 5.13 7.17
C LEU A 132 -19.74 5.37 7.87
N PHE A 133 -19.78 5.72 9.16
CA PHE A 133 -18.58 5.92 9.97
C PHE A 133 -17.71 4.66 10.05
N ILE A 134 -18.33 3.49 10.31
CA ILE A 134 -17.64 2.21 10.34
C ILE A 134 -17.01 1.88 8.96
N THR A 135 -17.74 2.15 7.88
CA THR A 135 -17.24 1.92 6.51
C THR A 135 -16.02 2.78 6.20
N ILE A 136 -16.05 4.06 6.61
CA ILE A 136 -14.91 4.97 6.45
C ILE A 136 -13.70 4.48 7.26
N LEU A 137 -13.88 4.12 8.53
CA LEU A 137 -12.79 3.59 9.36
C LEU A 137 -12.17 2.33 8.77
N PHE A 138 -13.01 1.41 8.29
CA PHE A 138 -12.53 0.18 7.67
C PHE A 138 -11.82 0.44 6.34
N GLY A 139 -12.33 1.38 5.54
CA GLY A 139 -11.68 1.84 4.31
C GLY A 139 -10.30 2.46 4.56
N LEU A 140 -10.15 3.25 5.62
CA LEU A 140 -8.84 3.79 6.03
C LEU A 140 -7.87 2.69 6.50
N SER A 141 -8.39 1.66 7.19
CA SER A 141 -7.60 0.51 7.64
C SER A 141 -7.06 -0.33 6.49
N TRP A 142 -7.78 -0.37 5.37
CA TRP A 142 -7.37 -1.08 4.16
C TRP A 142 -5.97 -0.70 3.68
N LEU A 143 -5.59 0.58 3.79
CA LEU A 143 -4.27 1.07 3.40
C LEU A 143 -3.12 0.38 4.16
N TYR A 144 -3.37 -0.11 5.38
CA TYR A 144 -2.36 -0.73 6.24
C TYR A 144 -2.31 -2.26 6.14
N ILE A 145 -3.38 -2.92 5.70
CA ILE A 145 -3.48 -4.39 5.73
C ILE A 145 -2.37 -5.05 4.90
N ASN A 146 -2.25 -4.70 3.61
CA ASN A 146 -1.22 -5.28 2.75
C ASN A 146 0.21 -4.91 3.18
N PRO A 147 0.53 -3.63 3.54
CA PRO A 147 1.80 -3.28 4.13
C PRO A 147 2.17 -4.11 5.38
N LEU A 148 1.21 -4.40 6.25
CA LEU A 148 1.47 -5.22 7.46
C LEU A 148 1.72 -6.69 7.11
N ILE A 149 0.95 -7.28 6.18
CA ILE A 149 1.18 -8.65 5.71
C ILE A 149 2.62 -8.84 5.21
N THR A 150 3.15 -7.83 4.52
CA THR A 150 4.45 -7.96 3.82
C THR A 150 5.65 -7.56 4.66
N THR A 151 5.44 -6.77 5.71
CA THR A 151 6.56 -6.23 6.51
C THR A 151 6.76 -6.92 7.84
N VAL A 152 5.73 -7.59 8.35
CA VAL A 152 5.76 -8.18 9.69
C VAL A 152 5.02 -9.53 9.71
N SER A 153 5.61 -10.53 10.33
CA SER A 153 4.98 -11.84 10.54
C SER A 153 3.97 -11.76 11.70
N LEU A 154 2.75 -11.32 11.41
CA LEU A 154 1.66 -11.20 12.38
C LEU A 154 0.56 -12.22 12.12
N SER A 155 -0.20 -12.57 13.16
CA SER A 155 -1.43 -13.35 13.00
C SER A 155 -2.50 -12.52 12.25
N LEU A 156 -3.47 -13.19 11.60
CA LEU A 156 -4.56 -12.50 10.88
C LEU A 156 -5.30 -11.51 11.80
N LYS A 157 -5.61 -11.92 13.03
CA LYS A 157 -6.29 -11.06 14.01
C LYS A 157 -5.47 -9.82 14.34
N ASP A 158 -4.15 -9.97 14.49
CA ASP A 158 -3.26 -8.86 14.81
C ASP A 158 -3.09 -7.92 13.63
N ILE A 159 -3.13 -8.42 12.38
CA ILE A 159 -3.11 -7.57 11.19
C ILE A 159 -4.34 -6.66 11.17
N PHE A 160 -5.55 -7.20 11.34
CA PHE A 160 -6.77 -6.38 11.36
C PHE A 160 -6.79 -5.40 12.53
N LYS A 161 -6.42 -5.84 13.74
CA LYS A 161 -6.33 -4.99 14.92
C LYS A 161 -5.33 -3.85 14.74
N ASN A 162 -4.12 -4.17 14.29
CA ASN A 162 -3.06 -3.17 14.12
C ASN A 162 -3.33 -2.24 12.93
N SER A 163 -3.96 -2.71 11.83
CA SER A 163 -4.34 -1.86 10.71
C SER A 163 -5.35 -0.79 11.14
N LEU A 164 -6.34 -1.17 11.93
CA LEU A 164 -7.34 -0.25 12.47
C LEU A 164 -6.71 0.73 13.47
N LEU A 165 -5.87 0.26 14.39
CA LEU A 165 -5.16 1.13 15.32
C LEU A 165 -4.26 2.13 14.60
N LEU A 166 -3.46 1.67 13.64
CA LEU A 166 -2.54 2.54 12.89
C LEU A 166 -3.30 3.57 12.04
N SER A 167 -4.45 3.21 11.46
CA SER A 167 -5.26 4.15 10.68
C SER A 167 -5.74 5.32 11.53
N ILE A 168 -6.02 5.09 12.82
CA ILE A 168 -6.45 6.12 13.77
C ILE A 168 -5.25 6.89 14.35
N VAL A 169 -4.21 6.18 14.80
CA VAL A 169 -3.03 6.81 15.43
C VAL A 169 -2.25 7.67 14.42
N CYS A 170 -2.17 7.23 13.16
CA CYS A 170 -1.50 7.96 12.08
C CYS A 170 -2.50 8.71 11.19
N LEU A 171 -3.62 9.19 11.73
CA LEU A 171 -4.76 9.74 10.98
C LEU A 171 -4.34 10.78 9.92
N LYS A 172 -3.41 11.67 10.23
CA LYS A 172 -2.92 12.69 9.28
C LYS A 172 -2.34 12.07 8.01
N ASN A 173 -1.46 11.09 8.15
CA ASN A 173 -0.84 10.41 7.01
C ASN A 173 -1.84 9.50 6.29
N THR A 174 -2.72 8.86 7.05
CA THR A 174 -3.77 7.99 6.54
C THR A 174 -4.77 8.76 5.68
N LEU A 175 -5.26 9.91 6.16
CA LEU A 175 -6.18 10.77 5.42
C LEU A 175 -5.53 11.32 4.15
N PHE A 176 -4.28 11.78 4.25
CA PHE A 176 -3.54 12.23 3.06
C PHE A 176 -3.39 11.11 2.04
N GLY A 177 -2.98 9.92 2.47
CA GLY A 177 -2.85 8.75 1.59
C GLY A 177 -4.19 8.34 0.98
N ALA A 178 -5.26 8.27 1.79
CA ALA A 178 -6.60 7.92 1.34
C ALA A 178 -7.16 8.94 0.34
N LEU A 179 -6.93 10.24 0.56
CA LEU A 179 -7.36 11.31 -0.34
C LEU A 179 -6.66 11.18 -1.70
N VAL A 180 -5.33 11.06 -1.73
CA VAL A 180 -4.57 10.93 -2.98
C VAL A 180 -4.96 9.63 -3.71
N TYR A 181 -5.10 8.53 -2.97
CA TYR A 181 -5.56 7.24 -3.50
C TYR A 181 -6.96 7.36 -4.12
N GLY A 182 -7.90 7.99 -3.39
CA GLY A 182 -9.28 8.19 -3.83
C GLY A 182 -9.39 9.11 -5.04
N VAL A 183 -8.60 10.19 -5.10
CA VAL A 183 -8.55 11.10 -6.26
C VAL A 183 -8.07 10.36 -7.52
N ILE A 184 -6.99 9.59 -7.42
CA ILE A 184 -6.46 8.84 -8.55
C ILE A 184 -7.48 7.80 -9.04
N LEU A 185 -8.09 7.03 -8.14
CA LEU A 185 -9.14 6.07 -8.51
C LEU A 185 -10.36 6.78 -9.08
N GLY A 186 -10.83 7.85 -8.45
CA GLY A 186 -11.99 8.62 -8.90
C GLY A 186 -11.80 9.19 -10.31
N LEU A 187 -10.63 9.77 -10.59
CA LEU A 187 -10.29 10.24 -11.94
C LEU A 187 -10.26 9.10 -12.96
N ASN A 188 -9.69 7.96 -12.61
CA ASN A 188 -9.66 6.81 -13.50
C ASN A 188 -11.06 6.28 -13.81
N ILE A 189 -11.96 6.23 -12.81
CA ILE A 189 -13.35 5.78 -13.01
C ILE A 189 -14.15 6.82 -13.79
N PHE A 190 -13.99 8.11 -13.48
CA PHE A 190 -14.74 9.19 -14.13
C PHE A 190 -14.44 9.30 -15.63
N PHE A 191 -13.18 9.12 -16.01
CA PHE A 191 -12.75 9.17 -17.43
C PHE A 191 -12.74 7.79 -18.10
N PHE A 192 -13.36 6.78 -17.50
CA PHE A 192 -13.51 5.50 -18.17
C PHE A 192 -14.44 5.62 -19.40
N PRO A 193 -14.14 5.03 -20.59
CA PRO A 193 -13.08 4.05 -20.90
C PRO A 193 -11.72 4.64 -21.35
N LEU A 194 -11.57 5.96 -21.45
CA LEU A 194 -10.33 6.61 -21.93
C LEU A 194 -9.11 6.26 -21.05
N THR A 195 -9.33 6.08 -19.76
CA THR A 195 -8.28 5.74 -18.78
C THR A 195 -7.97 4.24 -18.69
N PHE A 196 -8.69 3.40 -19.45
CA PHE A 196 -8.44 1.94 -19.43
C PHE A 196 -6.97 1.56 -19.67
N PRO A 197 -6.23 2.15 -20.65
CA PRO A 197 -4.80 1.89 -20.80
C PRO A 197 -3.98 2.23 -19.55
N LEU A 198 -4.36 3.27 -18.80
CA LEU A 198 -3.66 3.67 -17.56
C LEU A 198 -3.81 2.62 -16.46
N PHE A 199 -4.98 1.96 -16.35
CA PHE A 199 -5.17 0.83 -15.44
C PHE A 199 -4.17 -0.27 -15.75
N LEU A 200 -3.98 -0.61 -17.03
CA LEU A 200 -3.10 -1.68 -17.46
C LEU A 200 -1.61 -1.36 -17.24
N ILE A 201 -1.22 -0.09 -17.41
CA ILE A 201 0.21 0.27 -17.45
C ILE A 201 0.70 0.75 -16.08
N PHE A 202 -0.14 1.39 -15.26
CA PHE A 202 0.38 2.27 -14.23
C PHE A 202 -0.41 2.34 -12.92
N THR A 203 -1.75 2.28 -12.96
CA THR A 203 -2.61 2.68 -11.85
C THR A 203 -2.38 1.87 -10.57
N PHE A 204 -2.37 0.54 -10.64
CA PHE A 204 -2.28 -0.31 -9.44
C PHE A 204 -0.94 -0.15 -8.71
N SER A 205 0.17 -0.08 -9.46
CA SER A 205 1.49 0.08 -8.86
C SER A 205 1.68 1.44 -8.21
N ILE A 206 1.15 2.53 -8.82
CA ILE A 206 1.17 3.84 -8.18
C ILE A 206 0.35 3.86 -6.90
N LEU A 207 -0.87 3.32 -6.95
CA LEU A 207 -1.73 3.28 -5.78
C LEU A 207 -1.07 2.51 -4.63
N SER A 208 -0.44 1.38 -4.93
CA SER A 208 0.32 0.60 -3.95
C SER A 208 1.55 1.37 -3.45
N PHE A 209 2.26 2.10 -4.32
CA PHE A 209 3.41 2.92 -3.93
C PHE A 209 3.01 4.06 -2.99
N ILE A 210 1.89 4.74 -3.27
CA ILE A 210 1.33 5.79 -2.41
C ILE A 210 0.92 5.21 -1.06
N ALA A 211 0.21 4.07 -1.05
CA ALA A 211 -0.16 3.39 0.19
C ALA A 211 1.07 3.01 1.01
N SER A 212 2.10 2.43 0.38
CA SER A 212 3.36 2.06 1.03
C SER A 212 4.09 3.28 1.59
N PHE A 213 4.16 4.37 0.84
CA PHE A 213 4.84 5.59 1.26
C PHE A 213 4.16 6.25 2.47
N THR A 214 2.83 6.31 2.47
CA THR A 214 2.05 6.96 3.55
C THR A 214 1.97 6.11 4.82
N THR A 215 1.98 4.78 4.69
CA THR A 215 1.87 3.87 5.84
C THR A 215 3.22 3.52 6.49
N TRP A 216 4.32 3.54 5.72
CA TRP A 216 5.65 3.17 6.21
C TRP A 216 6.11 3.89 7.48
N PRO A 217 5.97 5.23 7.62
CA PRO A 217 6.39 5.93 8.83
C PRO A 217 5.66 5.43 10.09
N GLY A 218 4.37 5.13 9.98
CA GLY A 218 3.56 4.56 11.06
C GLY A 218 4.00 3.16 11.45
N ILE A 219 4.17 2.28 10.49
CA ILE A 219 4.60 0.89 10.71
C ILE A 219 5.99 0.85 11.35
N LYS A 220 6.93 1.65 10.84
CA LYS A 220 8.29 1.74 11.37
C LYS A 220 8.31 2.21 12.82
N LYS A 221 7.52 3.24 13.13
CA LYS A 221 7.50 3.88 14.46
C LYS A 221 6.83 3.00 15.52
N PHE A 222 5.66 2.43 15.20
CA PHE A 222 4.80 1.80 16.20
C PHE A 222 4.94 0.27 16.25
N ILE A 223 5.24 -0.38 15.15
CA ILE A 223 5.33 -1.86 15.12
C ILE A 223 6.78 -2.33 15.14
N ILE A 224 7.61 -1.89 14.21
CA ILE A 224 8.98 -2.41 14.09
C ILE A 224 9.82 -2.01 15.31
N LYS A 225 9.70 -0.76 15.77
CA LYS A 225 10.42 -0.29 16.95
C LYS A 225 9.98 -1.06 18.22
N TRP A 226 8.68 -1.31 18.37
CA TRP A 226 8.14 -2.07 19.50
C TRP A 226 8.61 -3.53 19.49
N LEU A 227 8.60 -4.20 18.35
CA LEU A 227 9.11 -5.57 18.22
C LEU A 227 10.60 -5.67 18.56
N LYS A 228 11.41 -4.72 18.10
CA LYS A 228 12.85 -4.68 18.44
C LYS A 228 13.09 -4.52 19.93
N ILE A 229 12.31 -3.70 20.62
CA ILE A 229 12.43 -3.52 22.07
C ILE A 229 12.07 -4.81 22.79
N ASN A 230 10.99 -5.50 22.43
CA ASN A 230 10.58 -6.73 23.08
C ASN A 230 11.54 -7.91 22.84
N THR A 231 12.12 -7.99 21.63
CA THR A 231 13.15 -9.01 21.36
C THR A 231 14.46 -8.76 22.11
N SER A 232 14.80 -7.51 22.40
CA SER A 232 15.98 -7.15 23.21
C SER A 232 15.77 -7.33 24.71
N LEU A 233 14.52 -7.42 25.20
CA LEU A 233 14.18 -7.68 26.60
C LEU A 233 14.01 -9.18 26.91
N SER A 234 13.93 -10.01 25.88
CA SER A 234 13.78 -11.47 25.98
C SER A 234 15.10 -12.25 25.85
N LEU A 235 16.21 -11.55 25.67
CA LEU A 235 17.60 -12.03 25.69
C LEU A 235 18.30 -11.61 26.99
#